data_721fd2527c3aadd37f11995d6025b5ce
#
_entry.id   721fd2527c3aadd37f11995d6025b5ce
#
_cell.length_a   1.000
_cell.length_b   1.000
_cell.length_c   1.000
_cell.angle_alpha   90.00
_cell.angle_beta   90.00
_cell.angle_gamma   90.00
#
_symmetry.space_group_name_H-M   'P 1'
#
loop_
_entity.id
_entity.type
_entity.pdbx_description
1 polymer ?
#
loop_
_entity_poly.entity_id
_entity_poly.type
_entity_poly.pdbx_seq_one_letter_code
_entity_poly.pdbx_strand_id
1 'polypeptide(L)'
;MIGLLAVFVLTGCASESRINDYLTGFQVPPSSKGRVTLPLVVGLLIALPEAELGQPTTPSPPMLEHFAERIKKEIEGSGAITIQRIFPPMTIPAGGISALSLERLRDVTRDSGLAKVIVAVATSQTAQKVQPWPLIETQLFARMDAAVVDIQTGRVLATEFGREDYVLGQNRSYNAFSYPRLYYRTFTFAGPFTIVSGDPYQALGEAAFSGAADQLGMKLRQQLNPQYAGT
;
A
#
# COMPACT_ATOMS: atom_id res chain seq x y z
N MET A 1 25.46 16.21 -44.34
CA MET A 1 25.40 15.30 -43.14
C MET A 1 24.49 15.95 -42.13
N ILE A 2 23.23 15.52 -42.06
CA ILE A 2 22.24 16.05 -41.09
C ILE A 2 22.13 15.03 -39.98
N GLY A 3 22.66 15.40 -38.81
CA GLY A 3 22.60 14.58 -37.60
C GLY A 3 21.18 14.58 -37.04
N LEU A 4 20.54 13.41 -37.05
CA LEU A 4 19.23 13.16 -36.44
C LEU A 4 19.43 13.02 -34.92
N LEU A 5 19.08 14.07 -34.18
CA LEU A 5 19.11 14.04 -32.71
C LEU A 5 17.84 13.30 -32.25
N ALA A 6 17.96 12.01 -31.90
CA ALA A 6 16.87 11.24 -31.31
C ALA A 6 16.68 11.68 -29.85
N VAL A 7 15.68 12.52 -29.60
CA VAL A 7 15.23 12.86 -28.26
C VAL A 7 14.47 11.66 -27.71
N PHE A 8 15.12 10.84 -26.88
CA PHE A 8 14.43 9.86 -26.05
C PHE A 8 13.63 10.59 -24.97
N VAL A 9 12.34 10.78 -25.25
CA VAL A 9 11.38 11.16 -24.21
C VAL A 9 11.23 9.94 -23.31
N LEU A 10 11.95 9.93 -22.20
CA LEU A 10 11.68 9.03 -21.07
C LEU A 10 10.33 9.43 -20.48
N THR A 11 9.25 8.93 -21.06
CA THR A 11 7.96 8.91 -20.39
C THR A 11 8.12 8.01 -19.17
N GLY A 12 8.48 8.62 -18.03
CA GLY A 12 8.39 7.96 -16.75
C GLY A 12 6.98 7.44 -16.61
N CYS A 13 6.80 6.12 -16.64
CA CYS A 13 5.55 5.49 -16.29
C CYS A 13 5.23 5.87 -14.85
N ALA A 14 4.50 6.97 -14.65
CA ALA A 14 3.81 7.22 -13.42
C ALA A 14 2.89 6.02 -13.23
N SER A 15 3.24 5.09 -12.36
CA SER A 15 2.42 3.91 -12.14
C SER A 15 1.12 4.39 -11.49
N GLU A 16 0.02 4.23 -12.19
CA GLU A 16 -1.31 4.55 -11.69
C GLU A 16 -1.74 3.56 -10.60
N SER A 17 -2.70 3.96 -9.78
CA SER A 17 -3.31 3.06 -8.80
C SER A 17 -4.04 1.92 -9.51
N ARG A 18 -3.80 0.69 -9.03
CA ARG A 18 -4.48 -0.53 -9.53
C ARG A 18 -5.77 -0.84 -8.78
N ILE A 19 -6.20 0.03 -7.90
CA ILE A 19 -7.39 -0.21 -7.07
C ILE A 19 -8.64 -0.50 -7.92
N ASN A 20 -8.72 0.10 -9.11
CA ASN A 20 -9.84 -0.10 -10.02
C ASN A 20 -9.97 -1.54 -10.51
N ASP A 21 -8.88 -2.32 -10.51
CA ASP A 21 -8.88 -3.75 -10.89
C ASP A 21 -9.66 -4.60 -9.85
N TYR A 22 -9.81 -4.08 -8.64
CA TYR A 22 -10.49 -4.75 -7.52
C TYR A 22 -11.90 -4.24 -7.28
N LEU A 23 -12.25 -3.04 -7.77
CA LEU A 23 -13.56 -2.41 -7.54
C LEU A 23 -14.57 -2.84 -8.60
N THR A 24 -15.71 -3.40 -8.16
CA THR A 24 -16.79 -3.83 -9.05
C THR A 24 -18.09 -3.08 -8.74
N GLY A 25 -18.76 -2.59 -9.77
CA GLY A 25 -20.01 -1.83 -9.63
C GLY A 25 -19.82 -0.37 -9.23
N PHE A 26 -18.58 0.14 -9.29
CA PHE A 26 -18.28 1.54 -9.03
C PHE A 26 -18.14 2.34 -10.33
N GLN A 27 -18.55 3.61 -10.25
CA GLN A 27 -18.34 4.57 -11.32
C GLN A 27 -17.00 5.29 -11.09
N VAL A 28 -16.04 4.99 -11.94
CA VAL A 28 -14.73 5.67 -11.93
C VAL A 28 -14.81 6.85 -12.87
N PRO A 29 -14.70 8.10 -12.41
CA PRO A 29 -14.70 9.26 -13.29
C PRO A 29 -13.43 9.25 -14.16
N PRO A 30 -13.51 9.73 -15.42
CA PRO A 30 -12.36 9.76 -16.34
C PRO A 30 -11.20 10.65 -15.88
N SER A 31 -11.41 11.48 -14.88
CA SER A 31 -10.36 12.22 -14.19
C SER A 31 -10.58 12.12 -12.68
N SER A 32 -9.59 11.64 -11.96
CA SER A 32 -9.60 11.42 -10.49
C SER A 32 -9.67 12.71 -9.65
N LYS A 33 -9.98 13.86 -10.25
CA LYS A 33 -10.08 15.15 -9.56
C LYS A 33 -11.52 15.49 -9.19
N GLY A 34 -12.20 14.54 -8.53
CA GLY A 34 -13.46 14.86 -7.86
C GLY A 34 -13.18 15.84 -6.71
N ARG A 35 -13.82 17.02 -6.71
CA ARG A 35 -13.76 17.92 -5.56
C ARG A 35 -14.48 17.26 -4.40
N VAL A 36 -13.72 16.83 -3.42
CA VAL A 36 -14.25 16.33 -2.15
C VAL A 36 -14.56 17.53 -1.27
N THR A 37 -15.77 17.58 -0.71
CA THR A 37 -16.14 18.66 0.23
C THR A 37 -15.53 18.35 1.60
N LEU A 38 -14.81 19.30 2.15
CA LEU A 38 -14.24 19.22 3.49
C LEU A 38 -15.15 19.95 4.51
N PRO A 39 -15.23 19.55 5.79
CA PRO A 39 -14.54 18.40 6.37
C PRO A 39 -15.09 17.06 5.88
N LEU A 40 -14.21 16.05 5.76
CA LEU A 40 -14.53 14.73 5.26
C LEU A 40 -14.47 13.69 6.40
N VAL A 41 -15.60 12.99 6.62
CA VAL A 41 -15.67 11.87 7.56
C VAL A 41 -15.77 10.56 6.76
N VAL A 42 -14.86 9.62 7.04
CA VAL A 42 -14.74 8.35 6.29
C VAL A 42 -14.50 7.16 7.21
N GLY A 43 -14.78 5.97 6.69
CA GLY A 43 -14.25 4.72 7.24
C GLY A 43 -12.95 4.32 6.53
N LEU A 44 -12.21 3.40 7.12
CA LEU A 44 -11.02 2.79 6.51
C LEU A 44 -11.15 1.27 6.55
N LEU A 45 -10.99 0.63 5.40
CA LEU A 45 -10.99 -0.81 5.22
C LEU A 45 -9.71 -1.23 4.50
N ILE A 46 -8.96 -2.17 5.07
CA ILE A 46 -7.83 -2.81 4.37
C ILE A 46 -8.26 -4.19 3.88
N ALA A 47 -7.96 -4.48 2.64
CA ALA A 47 -8.20 -5.76 2.00
C ALA A 47 -6.88 -6.41 1.55
N LEU A 48 -6.80 -7.73 1.68
CA LEU A 48 -5.65 -8.54 1.28
C LEU A 48 -6.10 -9.58 0.26
N PRO A 49 -5.53 -9.62 -0.96
CA PRO A 49 -5.82 -10.67 -1.91
C PRO A 49 -5.44 -12.05 -1.37
N GLU A 50 -6.26 -13.06 -1.63
CA GLU A 50 -6.00 -14.44 -1.21
C GLU A 50 -4.67 -14.98 -1.76
N ALA A 51 -4.27 -14.51 -2.93
CA ALA A 51 -2.96 -14.84 -3.53
C ALA A 51 -1.76 -14.41 -2.66
N GLU A 52 -1.96 -13.45 -1.77
CA GLU A 52 -0.94 -13.01 -0.82
C GLU A 52 -0.88 -13.91 0.41
N LEU A 53 -1.92 -14.69 0.70
CA LEU A 53 -1.98 -15.56 1.86
C LEU A 53 -0.95 -16.69 1.76
N GLY A 54 -0.25 -16.95 2.86
CA GLY A 54 0.76 -18.01 2.92
C GLY A 54 2.14 -17.61 2.39
N GLN A 55 2.32 -16.41 1.87
CA GLN A 55 3.65 -15.89 1.59
C GLN A 55 4.39 -15.59 2.92
N PRO A 56 5.71 -15.81 3.01
CA PRO A 56 6.46 -15.53 4.24
C PRO A 56 6.39 -14.07 4.69
N THR A 57 6.13 -13.17 3.74
CA THR A 57 6.05 -11.72 3.94
C THR A 57 4.62 -11.21 4.12
N THR A 58 3.63 -12.12 4.14
CA THR A 58 2.21 -11.75 4.28
C THR A 58 1.95 -11.06 5.61
N PRO A 59 1.32 -9.88 5.60
CA PRO A 59 0.92 -9.22 6.83
C PRO A 59 -0.08 -10.06 7.61
N SER A 60 0.19 -10.25 8.90
CA SER A 60 -0.79 -10.84 9.82
C SER A 60 -1.95 -9.87 10.08
N PRO A 61 -3.13 -10.36 10.53
CA PRO A 61 -4.24 -9.47 10.86
C PRO A 61 -3.89 -8.32 11.81
N PRO A 62 -3.12 -8.53 12.91
CA PRO A 62 -2.68 -7.42 13.76
C PRO A 62 -1.78 -6.39 13.03
N MET A 63 -0.97 -6.85 12.07
CA MET A 63 -0.15 -5.94 11.25
C MET A 63 -1.03 -5.09 10.32
N LEU A 64 -2.08 -5.67 9.74
CA LEU A 64 -3.04 -4.90 8.91
C LEU A 64 -3.75 -3.81 9.72
N GLU A 65 -4.10 -4.10 10.98
CA GLU A 65 -4.65 -3.09 11.89
C GLU A 65 -3.63 -1.99 12.18
N HIS A 66 -2.38 -2.36 12.42
CA HIS A 66 -1.29 -1.39 12.59
C HIS A 66 -1.11 -0.49 11.36
N PHE A 67 -1.17 -1.04 10.15
CA PHE A 67 -1.08 -0.24 8.91
C PHE A 67 -2.30 0.68 8.76
N ALA A 68 -3.48 0.23 9.15
CA ALA A 68 -4.67 1.08 9.17
C ALA A 68 -4.49 2.29 10.10
N GLU A 69 -3.95 2.09 11.29
CA GLU A 69 -3.65 3.20 12.22
C GLU A 69 -2.58 4.15 11.67
N ARG A 70 -1.57 3.65 10.95
CA ARG A 70 -0.58 4.50 10.29
C ARG A 70 -1.20 5.36 9.19
N ILE A 71 -2.00 4.76 8.30
CA ILE A 71 -2.75 5.49 7.27
C ILE A 71 -3.64 6.56 7.91
N LYS A 72 -4.36 6.19 8.96
CA LYS A 72 -5.22 7.12 9.72
C LYS A 72 -4.43 8.30 10.24
N LYS A 73 -3.32 8.06 10.94
CA LYS A 73 -2.45 9.11 11.49
C LYS A 73 -1.99 10.10 10.42
N GLU A 74 -1.56 9.59 9.26
CA GLU A 74 -1.08 10.42 8.15
C GLU A 74 -2.21 11.25 7.52
N ILE A 75 -3.40 10.67 7.36
CA ILE A 75 -4.56 11.36 6.78
C ILE A 75 -5.10 12.42 7.72
N GLU A 76 -5.26 12.11 9.00
CA GLU A 76 -5.84 13.00 10.01
C GLU A 76 -4.92 14.17 10.37
N GLY A 77 -3.63 14.10 10.05
CA GLY A 77 -2.65 15.15 10.33
C GLY A 77 -3.00 16.54 9.78
N SER A 78 -3.99 16.64 8.87
CA SER A 78 -4.49 17.93 8.36
C SER A 78 -5.69 18.50 9.15
N GLY A 79 -6.33 17.71 10.00
CA GLY A 79 -7.57 18.07 10.70
C GLY A 79 -8.81 18.21 9.81
N ALA A 80 -8.66 18.13 8.49
CA ALA A 80 -9.76 18.27 7.54
C ALA A 80 -10.44 16.94 7.19
N ILE A 81 -9.79 15.83 7.51
CA ILE A 81 -10.27 14.48 7.24
C ILE A 81 -10.24 13.71 8.55
N THR A 82 -11.33 13.01 8.86
CA THR A 82 -11.46 12.20 10.06
C THR A 82 -11.81 10.76 9.68
N ILE A 83 -11.01 9.80 10.13
CA ILE A 83 -11.33 8.39 10.03
C ILE A 83 -12.12 7.97 11.26
N GLN A 84 -13.44 7.95 11.12
CA GLN A 84 -14.35 7.66 12.23
C GLN A 84 -14.29 6.19 12.65
N ARG A 85 -14.06 5.27 11.71
CA ARG A 85 -14.04 3.84 11.97
C ARG A 85 -13.02 3.13 11.09
N ILE A 86 -12.24 2.26 11.69
CA ILE A 86 -11.43 1.25 11.01
C ILE A 86 -12.25 -0.04 11.02
N PHE A 87 -12.50 -0.60 9.83
CA PHE A 87 -13.21 -1.87 9.68
C PHE A 87 -12.24 -3.04 9.81
N PRO A 88 -12.69 -4.21 10.28
CA PRO A 88 -11.86 -5.41 10.28
C PRO A 88 -11.30 -5.70 8.88
N PRO A 89 -10.05 -6.15 8.78
CA PRO A 89 -9.45 -6.50 7.50
C PRO A 89 -10.26 -7.58 6.79
N MET A 90 -10.29 -7.52 5.45
CA MET A 90 -11.00 -8.52 4.66
C MET A 90 -10.08 -9.18 3.64
N THR A 91 -10.41 -10.43 3.29
CA THR A 91 -9.72 -11.17 2.22
C THR A 91 -10.48 -11.02 0.91
N ILE A 92 -9.72 -10.78 -0.17
CA ILE A 92 -10.22 -10.77 -1.56
C ILE A 92 -9.98 -12.16 -2.15
N PRO A 93 -11.02 -12.93 -2.51
CA PRO A 93 -10.88 -14.26 -3.08
C PRO A 93 -10.07 -14.28 -4.39
N ALA A 94 -9.37 -15.38 -4.64
CA ALA A 94 -8.70 -15.62 -5.91
C ALA A 94 -9.75 -15.68 -7.05
N GLY A 95 -9.53 -14.89 -8.09
CA GLY A 95 -10.51 -14.74 -9.19
C GLY A 95 -11.42 -13.51 -9.08
N GLY A 96 -11.30 -12.78 -8.12
CA GLY A 96 -11.55 -11.44 -7.62
C GLY A 96 -12.58 -10.47 -8.19
N ILE A 97 -13.41 -10.85 -9.16
CA ILE A 97 -14.33 -9.89 -9.83
C ILE A 97 -15.41 -9.30 -8.91
N SER A 98 -15.65 -9.87 -7.72
CA SER A 98 -16.74 -9.40 -6.85
C SER A 98 -16.36 -9.15 -5.39
N ALA A 99 -15.08 -9.17 -5.07
CA ALA A 99 -14.67 -9.13 -3.67
C ALA A 99 -14.81 -7.75 -3.03
N LEU A 100 -14.58 -6.69 -3.80
CA LEU A 100 -14.83 -5.30 -3.40
C LEU A 100 -16.00 -4.73 -4.20
N SER A 101 -17.11 -5.50 -4.27
CA SER A 101 -18.33 -4.99 -4.88
C SER A 101 -18.97 -3.91 -4.01
N LEU A 102 -19.68 -2.99 -4.66
CA LEU A 102 -20.41 -1.93 -3.98
C LEU A 102 -21.39 -2.51 -2.93
N GLU A 103 -22.05 -3.62 -3.25
CA GLU A 103 -22.99 -4.30 -2.33
C GLU A 103 -22.27 -4.79 -1.07
N ARG A 104 -21.14 -5.48 -1.24
CA ARG A 104 -20.37 -6.00 -0.11
C ARG A 104 -19.85 -4.87 0.78
N LEU A 105 -19.39 -3.76 0.19
CA LEU A 105 -18.98 -2.60 0.98
C LEU A 105 -20.15 -1.97 1.74
N ARG A 106 -21.34 -1.91 1.13
CA ARG A 106 -22.55 -1.48 1.83
C ARG A 106 -22.89 -2.38 3.00
N ASP A 107 -22.75 -3.69 2.85
CA ASP A 107 -23.00 -4.64 3.93
C ASP A 107 -22.03 -4.47 5.10
N VAL A 108 -20.72 -4.38 4.81
CA VAL A 108 -19.68 -4.17 5.83
C VAL A 108 -19.86 -2.84 6.57
N THR A 109 -20.36 -1.83 5.89
CA THR A 109 -20.48 -0.47 6.44
C THR A 109 -21.88 -0.14 6.97
N ARG A 110 -22.84 -1.04 6.81
CA ARG A 110 -24.28 -0.82 7.14
C ARG A 110 -24.49 -0.20 8.51
N ASP A 111 -23.86 -0.77 9.53
CA ASP A 111 -24.05 -0.36 10.93
C ASP A 111 -23.25 0.88 11.34
N SER A 112 -22.44 1.41 10.42
CA SER A 112 -21.56 2.55 10.73
C SER A 112 -22.22 3.90 10.43
N GLY A 113 -23.26 3.94 9.59
CA GLY A 113 -23.87 5.16 9.10
C GLY A 113 -22.97 6.01 8.18
N LEU A 114 -21.79 5.49 7.82
CA LEU A 114 -20.83 6.21 6.98
C LEU A 114 -21.24 6.14 5.50
N ALA A 115 -21.21 7.29 4.84
CA ALA A 115 -21.47 7.38 3.40
C ALA A 115 -20.20 7.17 2.55
N LYS A 116 -19.02 7.37 3.13
CA LYS A 116 -17.75 7.30 2.41
C LYS A 116 -16.75 6.39 3.13
N VAL A 117 -15.99 5.65 2.34
CA VAL A 117 -15.00 4.69 2.85
C VAL A 117 -13.72 4.79 2.01
N ILE A 118 -12.58 4.74 2.68
CA ILE A 118 -11.29 4.47 2.06
C ILE A 118 -11.12 2.96 2.03
N VAL A 119 -10.99 2.40 0.85
CA VAL A 119 -10.69 0.97 0.65
C VAL A 119 -9.25 0.88 0.18
N ALA A 120 -8.40 0.19 0.93
CA ALA A 120 -7.00 -0.02 0.58
C ALA A 120 -6.74 -1.51 0.34
N VAL A 121 -6.08 -1.86 -0.76
CA VAL A 121 -5.66 -3.21 -1.09
C VAL A 121 -4.15 -3.32 -0.94
N ALA A 122 -3.70 -4.22 -0.08
CA ALA A 122 -2.28 -4.48 0.15
C ALA A 122 -1.83 -5.65 -0.74
N THR A 123 -0.75 -5.45 -1.50
CA THR A 123 -0.14 -6.46 -2.36
C THR A 123 1.37 -6.45 -2.20
N SER A 124 2.00 -7.61 -2.42
CA SER A 124 3.45 -7.72 -2.38
C SER A 124 4.01 -8.48 -3.58
N GLN A 125 5.26 -8.26 -3.85
CA GLN A 125 6.02 -9.00 -4.82
C GLN A 125 7.42 -9.24 -4.28
N THR A 126 7.86 -10.49 -4.25
CA THR A 126 9.22 -10.84 -3.85
C THR A 126 10.07 -11.14 -5.08
N ALA A 127 11.30 -10.66 -5.07
CA ALA A 127 12.32 -11.03 -6.04
C ALA A 127 13.56 -11.52 -5.30
N GLN A 128 14.13 -12.64 -5.73
CA GLN A 128 15.39 -13.14 -5.20
C GLN A 128 16.49 -12.92 -6.21
N LYS A 129 17.56 -12.28 -5.77
CA LYS A 129 18.78 -12.10 -6.55
C LYS A 129 19.90 -12.93 -5.92
N VAL A 130 20.32 -13.95 -6.65
CA VAL A 130 21.51 -14.71 -6.26
C VAL A 130 22.73 -13.96 -6.78
N GLN A 131 23.53 -13.41 -5.86
CA GLN A 131 24.82 -12.83 -6.21
C GLN A 131 25.91 -13.91 -6.16
N PRO A 132 27.00 -13.76 -6.97
CA PRO A 132 28.13 -14.67 -6.85
C PRO A 132 28.70 -14.53 -5.43
N TRP A 133 28.54 -15.59 -4.70
CA TRP A 133 28.95 -15.85 -3.32
C TRP A 133 29.43 -14.65 -2.46
N PRO A 134 28.99 -14.51 -1.20
CA PRO A 134 28.12 -15.41 -0.41
C PRO A 134 26.72 -14.85 -0.13
N LEU A 135 26.17 -13.96 -0.95
CA LEU A 135 24.96 -13.21 -0.65
C LEU A 135 23.75 -13.70 -1.46
N ILE A 136 22.66 -14.03 -0.76
CA ILE A 136 21.31 -14.06 -1.34
C ILE A 136 20.63 -12.78 -0.88
N GLU A 137 20.16 -11.98 -1.82
CA GLU A 137 19.32 -10.82 -1.54
C GLU A 137 17.87 -11.16 -1.89
N THR A 138 16.97 -10.98 -0.93
CA THR A 138 15.52 -11.02 -1.16
C THR A 138 15.01 -9.60 -1.15
N GLN A 139 14.48 -9.14 -2.27
CA GLN A 139 13.84 -7.84 -2.39
C GLN A 139 12.34 -8.02 -2.28
N LEU A 140 11.72 -7.27 -1.40
CA LEU A 140 10.28 -7.20 -1.23
C LEU A 140 9.78 -5.84 -1.71
N PHE A 141 8.86 -5.87 -2.65
CA PHE A 141 8.10 -4.71 -3.09
C PHE A 141 6.72 -4.78 -2.44
N ALA A 142 6.45 -3.88 -1.51
CA ALA A 142 5.13 -3.72 -0.94
C ALA A 142 4.39 -2.58 -1.64
N ARG A 143 3.11 -2.77 -1.89
CA ARG A 143 2.24 -1.79 -2.51
C ARG A 143 0.89 -1.78 -1.82
N MET A 144 0.37 -0.59 -1.56
CA MET A 144 -0.98 -0.38 -1.08
C MET A 144 -1.70 0.55 -2.03
N ASP A 145 -2.69 0.05 -2.74
CA ASP A 145 -3.56 0.81 -3.65
C ASP A 145 -4.85 1.15 -2.92
N ALA A 146 -5.30 2.40 -2.98
CA ALA A 146 -6.53 2.79 -2.31
C ALA A 146 -7.45 3.66 -3.18
N ALA A 147 -8.74 3.55 -2.87
CA ALA A 147 -9.77 4.43 -3.37
C ALA A 147 -10.59 5.01 -2.23
N VAL A 148 -10.96 6.27 -2.35
CA VAL A 148 -12.03 6.87 -1.56
C VAL A 148 -13.31 6.70 -2.34
N VAL A 149 -14.27 5.96 -1.79
CA VAL A 149 -15.52 5.62 -2.45
C VAL A 149 -16.71 6.18 -1.69
N ASP A 150 -17.68 6.69 -2.42
CA ASP A 150 -18.99 7.01 -1.91
C ASP A 150 -19.88 5.77 -2.09
N ILE A 151 -20.22 5.12 -0.98
CA ILE A 151 -20.98 3.86 -1.01
C ILE A 151 -22.47 4.04 -1.29
N GLN A 152 -23.00 5.26 -1.13
CA GLN A 152 -24.39 5.55 -1.47
C GLN A 152 -24.55 5.67 -2.98
N THR A 153 -23.69 6.46 -3.60
CA THR A 153 -23.73 6.74 -5.05
C THR A 153 -22.96 5.75 -5.90
N GLY A 154 -22.05 4.95 -5.29
CA GLY A 154 -21.15 4.06 -6.03
C GLY A 154 -20.06 4.79 -6.79
N ARG A 155 -19.73 6.04 -6.46
CA ARG A 155 -18.70 6.83 -7.14
C ARG A 155 -17.35 6.70 -6.46
N VAL A 156 -16.30 6.57 -7.26
CA VAL A 156 -14.91 6.73 -6.80
C VAL A 156 -14.59 8.23 -6.79
N LEU A 157 -14.16 8.73 -5.63
CA LEU A 157 -13.87 10.14 -5.40
C LEU A 157 -12.38 10.47 -5.59
N ALA A 158 -11.50 9.54 -5.22
CA ALA A 158 -10.06 9.67 -5.32
C ALA A 158 -9.41 8.29 -5.36
N THR A 159 -8.25 8.18 -6.02
CA THR A 159 -7.44 6.95 -6.03
C THR A 159 -5.99 7.32 -5.86
N GLU A 160 -5.31 6.61 -4.96
CA GLU A 160 -3.87 6.79 -4.71
C GLU A 160 -3.20 5.44 -4.43
N PHE A 161 -1.88 5.45 -4.42
CA PHE A 161 -1.10 4.28 -4.00
C PHE A 161 0.16 4.70 -3.25
N GLY A 162 0.53 3.87 -2.27
CA GLY A 162 1.84 3.87 -1.64
C GLY A 162 2.64 2.67 -2.10
N ARG A 163 3.94 2.84 -2.28
CA ARG A 163 4.85 1.76 -2.65
C ARG A 163 6.17 1.93 -1.92
N GLU A 164 6.66 0.82 -1.38
CA GLU A 164 7.97 0.79 -0.75
C GLU A 164 8.68 -0.51 -1.11
N ASP A 165 10.00 -0.48 -1.18
CA ASP A 165 10.80 -1.66 -1.40
C ASP A 165 11.93 -1.78 -0.37
N TYR A 166 12.14 -3.00 0.09
CA TYR A 166 13.17 -3.35 1.06
C TYR A 166 13.96 -4.54 0.59
N VAL A 167 15.24 -4.56 0.95
CA VAL A 167 16.14 -5.66 0.63
C VAL A 167 16.61 -6.32 1.91
N LEU A 168 16.41 -7.64 1.96
CA LEU A 168 16.94 -8.52 2.98
C LEU A 168 18.19 -9.21 2.44
N GLY A 169 19.36 -8.84 2.95
CA GLY A 169 20.61 -9.52 2.65
C GLY A 169 20.86 -10.67 3.64
N GLN A 170 21.02 -11.89 3.12
CA GLN A 170 21.42 -13.05 3.91
C GLN A 170 22.91 -13.32 3.69
N ASN A 171 23.74 -13.14 4.72
CA ASN A 171 25.12 -13.56 4.67
C ASN A 171 25.21 -15.03 5.03
N ARG A 172 25.50 -15.91 4.08
CA ARG A 172 25.84 -17.31 4.32
C ARG A 172 27.26 -17.41 4.82
N SER A 173 27.52 -17.03 6.08
CA SER A 173 28.80 -17.38 6.69
C SER A 173 28.76 -18.88 7.06
N TYR A 174 29.78 -19.59 6.64
CA TYR A 174 29.93 -21.07 6.73
C TYR A 174 30.10 -21.62 8.14
N ASN A 175 29.95 -20.83 9.17
CA ASN A 175 30.01 -21.34 10.53
C ASN A 175 28.64 -21.86 10.96
N ALA A 176 28.48 -23.16 11.03
CA ALA A 176 27.29 -23.89 11.47
C ALA A 176 26.73 -23.45 12.85
N PHE A 177 27.39 -22.53 13.53
CA PHE A 177 27.03 -21.97 14.83
C PHE A 177 26.68 -20.47 14.78
N SER A 178 26.72 -19.84 13.60
CA SER A 178 26.32 -18.43 13.47
C SER A 178 24.87 -18.35 13.08
N TYR A 179 24.04 -17.81 13.95
CA TYR A 179 22.70 -17.36 13.58
C TYR A 179 22.81 -16.49 12.32
N PRO A 180 21.96 -16.67 11.30
CA PRO A 180 22.00 -15.82 10.11
C PRO A 180 21.85 -14.38 10.54
N ARG A 181 22.89 -13.59 10.33
CA ARG A 181 22.81 -12.14 10.53
C ARG A 181 22.06 -11.57 9.35
N LEU A 182 20.86 -11.11 9.62
CA LEU A 182 19.98 -10.54 8.64
C LEU A 182 20.15 -9.03 8.66
N TYR A 183 20.37 -8.44 7.49
CA TYR A 183 20.57 -7.01 7.34
C TYR A 183 19.46 -6.45 6.47
N TYR A 184 18.78 -5.41 6.91
CA TYR A 184 17.92 -4.61 6.04
C TYR A 184 18.72 -3.54 5.35
N ARG A 185 18.52 -3.42 4.06
CA ARG A 185 19.00 -2.30 3.29
C ARG A 185 17.79 -1.60 2.69
N THR A 186 17.48 -0.41 3.19
CA THR A 186 16.52 0.46 2.53
C THR A 186 17.21 1.15 1.37
N PHE A 187 16.61 1.17 0.20
CA PHE A 187 17.12 1.92 -0.95
C PHE A 187 16.85 3.42 -0.85
N THR A 188 16.13 3.87 0.15
CA THR A 188 16.01 5.27 0.49
C THR A 188 17.20 5.68 1.36
N PHE A 189 18.21 6.30 0.73
CA PHE A 189 19.31 7.03 1.33
C PHE A 189 19.65 6.74 2.81
N ALA A 190 20.71 5.95 3.00
CA ALA A 190 21.53 5.95 4.21
C ALA A 190 20.81 5.66 5.55
N GLY A 191 20.37 4.43 5.73
CA GLY A 191 20.12 3.89 7.06
C GLY A 191 21.20 2.88 7.47
N PRO A 192 21.64 2.82 8.73
CA PRO A 192 22.52 1.76 9.20
C PRO A 192 21.81 0.40 9.10
N PHE A 193 22.61 -0.63 8.87
CA PHE A 193 22.11 -2.01 8.90
C PHE A 193 21.42 -2.30 10.24
N THR A 194 20.16 -2.70 10.20
CA THR A 194 19.42 -3.08 11.40
C THR A 194 19.47 -4.60 11.53
N ILE A 195 19.95 -5.10 12.66
CA ILE A 195 19.91 -6.53 12.98
C ILE A 195 18.51 -6.82 13.51
N VAL A 196 17.82 -7.77 12.89
CA VAL A 196 16.47 -8.13 13.26
C VAL A 196 16.50 -9.43 14.05
N SER A 197 15.86 -9.41 15.23
CA SER A 197 15.57 -10.60 16.01
C SER A 197 14.16 -11.10 15.65
N GLY A 198 14.01 -12.39 15.40
CA GLY A 198 12.73 -13.00 15.01
C GLY A 198 12.70 -13.49 13.57
N ASP A 199 11.50 -13.64 12.99
CA ASP A 199 11.33 -14.01 11.61
C ASP A 199 11.69 -12.82 10.68
N PRO A 200 12.76 -12.94 9.89
CA PRO A 200 13.26 -11.87 9.07
C PRO A 200 12.32 -11.51 7.91
N TYR A 201 11.58 -12.47 7.40
CA TYR A 201 10.63 -12.23 6.31
C TYR A 201 9.40 -11.49 6.81
N GLN A 202 8.94 -11.83 8.01
CA GLN A 202 7.84 -11.12 8.64
C GLN A 202 8.23 -9.65 8.94
N ALA A 203 9.42 -9.45 9.51
CA ALA A 203 9.91 -8.09 9.78
C ALA A 203 10.18 -7.30 8.49
N LEU A 204 10.64 -7.96 7.41
CA LEU A 204 10.75 -7.36 6.08
C LEU A 204 9.39 -6.89 5.55
N GLY A 205 8.38 -7.77 5.68
CA GLY A 205 7.00 -7.45 5.32
C GLY A 205 6.47 -6.25 6.10
N GLU A 206 6.64 -6.26 7.42
CA GLU A 206 6.20 -5.17 8.30
C GLU A 206 6.83 -3.84 7.91
N ALA A 207 8.15 -3.81 7.68
CA ALA A 207 8.85 -2.59 7.29
C ALA A 207 8.35 -2.05 5.94
N ALA A 208 8.25 -2.92 4.92
CA ALA A 208 7.85 -2.53 3.58
C ALA A 208 6.39 -2.03 3.52
N PHE A 209 5.47 -2.76 4.14
CA PHE A 209 4.07 -2.34 4.17
C PHE A 209 3.84 -1.11 5.06
N SER A 210 4.61 -0.93 6.14
CA SER A 210 4.57 0.31 6.93
C SER A 210 4.94 1.53 6.10
N GLY A 211 6.04 1.45 5.34
CA GLY A 211 6.44 2.53 4.43
C GLY A 211 5.41 2.81 3.33
N ALA A 212 4.84 1.74 2.74
CA ALA A 212 3.77 1.88 1.75
C ALA A 212 2.50 2.52 2.34
N ALA A 213 2.14 2.19 3.59
CA ALA A 213 1.00 2.76 4.30
C ALA A 213 1.20 4.26 4.58
N ASP A 214 2.39 4.67 5.04
CA ASP A 214 2.72 6.07 5.28
C ASP A 214 2.64 6.89 3.99
N GLN A 215 3.25 6.39 2.91
CA GLN A 215 3.18 7.06 1.60
C GLN A 215 1.75 7.18 1.10
N LEU A 216 0.95 6.12 1.23
CA LEU A 216 -0.46 6.14 0.85
C LEU A 216 -1.22 7.21 1.63
N GLY A 217 -1.07 7.24 2.95
CA GLY A 217 -1.71 8.21 3.82
C GLY A 217 -1.37 9.66 3.45
N MET A 218 -0.09 9.94 3.24
CA MET A 218 0.38 11.27 2.81
C MET A 218 -0.23 11.68 1.46
N LYS A 219 -0.22 10.80 0.46
CA LYS A 219 -0.75 11.10 -0.88
C LYS A 219 -2.25 11.31 -0.87
N LEU A 220 -3.00 10.46 -0.15
CA LEU A 220 -4.44 10.65 0.04
C LEU A 220 -4.75 11.99 0.70
N ARG A 221 -4.00 12.36 1.75
CA ARG A 221 -4.14 13.67 2.38
C ARG A 221 -3.92 14.82 1.40
N GLN A 222 -2.86 14.74 0.59
CA GLN A 222 -2.54 15.77 -0.41
C GLN A 222 -3.61 15.86 -1.51
N GLN A 223 -4.10 14.72 -1.99
CA GLN A 223 -5.13 14.68 -3.03
C GLN A 223 -6.47 15.21 -2.54
N LEU A 224 -6.88 14.82 -1.33
CA LEU A 224 -8.16 15.21 -0.73
C LEU A 224 -8.15 16.63 -0.18
N ASN A 225 -6.98 17.14 0.21
CA ASN A 225 -6.82 18.51 0.70
C ASN A 225 -5.63 19.19 0.01
N PRO A 226 -5.81 19.73 -1.21
CA PRO A 226 -4.74 20.33 -2.00
C PRO A 226 -4.10 21.59 -1.36
N GLN A 227 -4.67 22.16 -0.31
CA GLN A 227 -4.05 23.28 0.42
C GLN A 227 -2.77 22.87 1.16
N TYR A 228 -2.57 21.57 1.40
CA TYR A 228 -1.36 21.02 2.02
C TYR A 228 -0.31 20.51 1.01
N ALA A 229 -0.53 20.67 -0.27
CA ALA A 229 0.40 20.21 -1.31
C ALA A 229 1.65 21.11 -1.48
N GLY A 230 1.83 22.14 -0.66
CA GLY A 230 2.83 23.19 -0.85
C GLY A 230 3.65 23.62 0.37
N THR A 231 3.71 22.82 1.44
CA THR A 231 4.61 23.14 2.58
C THR A 231 5.76 22.16 2.71
#